data_93bd49599dbc9aa8cf7d79c3d6e4f460
#
_entry.id   93bd49599dbc9aa8cf7d79c3d6e4f460
#
_cell.length_a   1.000
_cell.length_b   1.000
_cell.length_c   1.000
_cell.angle_alpha   90.00
_cell.angle_beta   90.00
_cell.angle_gamma   90.00
#
_symmetry.space_group_name_H-M   'P 1'
#
loop_
_entity.id
_entity.type
_entity.pdbx_description
1 polymer ?
#
loop_
_entity_poly.entity_id
_entity_poly.type
_entity_poly.pdbx_seq_one_letter_code
_entity_poly.pdbx_strand_id
1 'polypeptide(L)'
;MSETMIFPAAGGVPVFPGKTGTDPAAGKIIVSDIAGQTEQVCKNIKAILKKAETSMDNVVKTTCFLRDMKDFPTFNEVYAKHFPGKPARSCFAVKDLPAGALCEIEVIAVK
;
A
#
# COMPACT_ATOMS: atom_id res chain seq x y z
N MET A 1 3.85 -12.74 7.69
CA MET A 1 4.35 -11.38 7.64
C MET A 1 3.63 -10.51 8.63
N SER A 2 4.36 -9.85 9.47
CA SER A 2 3.75 -9.03 10.49
C SER A 2 3.15 -7.75 9.92
N GLU A 3 2.12 -7.27 10.56
CA GLU A 3 1.53 -5.98 10.26
C GLU A 3 2.19 -4.91 11.14
N THR A 4 3.52 -4.92 11.12
CA THR A 4 4.29 -4.04 11.99
C THR A 4 4.05 -2.58 11.62
N MET A 5 3.64 -1.81 12.60
CA MET A 5 3.56 -0.37 12.50
C MET A 5 4.77 0.22 13.21
N ILE A 6 5.34 1.24 12.61
CA ILE A 6 6.45 1.96 13.23
C ILE A 6 5.87 3.24 13.81
N PHE A 7 5.84 3.32 15.13
CA PHE A 7 5.39 4.51 15.81
C PHE A 7 6.62 5.29 16.28
N PRO A 8 6.78 6.53 15.84
CA PRO A 8 7.84 7.37 16.37
C PRO A 8 7.53 7.73 17.83
N ALA A 9 8.45 8.41 18.45
CA ALA A 9 8.25 8.91 19.82
C ALA A 9 6.97 9.74 19.90
N ALA A 10 6.51 9.98 21.11
CA ALA A 10 5.26 10.72 21.35
C ALA A 10 5.18 11.99 20.49
N GLY A 11 4.05 12.18 19.83
CA GLY A 11 3.82 13.31 18.95
C GLY A 11 4.25 13.09 17.51
N GLY A 12 4.84 11.93 17.19
CA GLY A 12 5.25 11.63 15.84
C GLY A 12 4.11 11.09 14.96
N VAL A 13 4.41 10.91 13.69
CA VAL A 13 3.45 10.42 12.69
C VAL A 13 3.69 8.93 12.43
N PRO A 14 2.65 8.09 12.53
CA PRO A 14 2.80 6.66 12.25
C PRO A 14 3.20 6.41 10.79
N VAL A 15 4.17 5.53 10.61
CA VAL A 15 4.61 5.07 9.30
C VAL A 15 4.28 3.59 9.19
N PHE A 16 3.64 3.20 8.11
CA PHE A 16 3.27 1.81 7.87
C PHE A 16 4.19 1.23 6.80
N PRO A 17 4.81 0.07 7.05
CA PRO A 17 5.72 -0.54 6.08
C PRO A 17 4.99 -0.90 4.79
N GLY A 18 5.76 -1.07 3.72
CA GLY A 18 5.22 -1.42 2.42
C GLY A 18 4.39 -2.69 2.45
N LYS A 19 3.27 -2.67 1.75
CA LYS A 19 2.36 -3.80 1.63
C LYS A 19 2.28 -4.24 0.18
N THR A 20 2.24 -5.55 -0.02
CA THR A 20 2.01 -6.17 -1.32
C THR A 20 0.60 -6.74 -1.36
N GLY A 21 0.22 -7.32 -2.50
CA GLY A 21 -1.11 -7.92 -2.67
C GLY A 21 -1.23 -9.31 -2.08
N THR A 22 -0.58 -9.58 -0.94
CA THR A 22 -0.70 -10.85 -0.25
C THR A 22 -2.11 -11.04 0.26
N ASP A 23 -2.72 -12.18 -0.08
CA ASP A 23 -4.03 -12.54 0.44
C ASP A 23 -3.87 -12.97 1.90
N PRO A 24 -4.55 -12.32 2.86
CA PRO A 24 -4.35 -12.64 4.28
C PRO A 24 -4.72 -14.08 4.65
N ALA A 25 -5.73 -14.64 3.99
CA ALA A 25 -6.17 -16.01 4.27
C ALA A 25 -5.20 -17.05 3.70
N ALA A 26 -4.67 -16.78 2.49
CA ALA A 26 -3.75 -17.71 1.84
C ALA A 26 -2.30 -17.53 2.27
N GLY A 27 -1.95 -16.35 2.81
CA GLY A 27 -0.58 -16.03 3.19
C GLY A 27 0.34 -15.81 2.01
N LYS A 28 -0.20 -15.64 0.81
CA LYS A 28 0.58 -15.46 -0.42
C LYS A 28 -0.22 -14.63 -1.42
N ILE A 29 0.46 -14.17 -2.47
CA ILE A 29 -0.19 -13.46 -3.57
C ILE A 29 -0.89 -14.49 -4.44
N ILE A 30 -2.19 -14.34 -4.62
CA ILE A 30 -3.00 -15.27 -5.41
C ILE A 30 -3.55 -14.66 -6.71
N VAL A 31 -3.43 -13.34 -6.86
CA VAL A 31 -3.89 -12.63 -8.06
C VAL A 31 -2.67 -12.27 -8.89
N SER A 32 -2.71 -12.57 -10.19
CA SER A 32 -1.56 -12.41 -11.06
C SER A 32 -1.51 -11.11 -11.86
N ASP A 33 -2.61 -10.38 -11.94
CA ASP A 33 -2.67 -9.13 -12.72
C ASP A 33 -2.49 -7.89 -11.86
N ILE A 34 -2.05 -6.81 -12.48
CA ILE A 34 -1.76 -5.57 -11.75
C ILE A 34 -3.01 -4.97 -11.10
N ALA A 35 -4.15 -4.98 -11.79
CA ALA A 35 -5.38 -4.42 -11.22
C ALA A 35 -5.79 -5.17 -9.96
N GLY A 36 -5.78 -6.49 -9.99
CA GLY A 36 -6.13 -7.31 -8.84
C GLY A 36 -5.15 -7.18 -7.69
N GLN A 37 -3.85 -7.15 -7.99
CA GLN A 37 -2.84 -6.97 -6.94
C GLN A 37 -2.95 -5.59 -6.30
N THR A 38 -3.18 -4.54 -7.08
CA THR A 38 -3.37 -3.20 -6.53
C THR A 38 -4.60 -3.13 -5.63
N GLU A 39 -5.69 -3.76 -6.05
CA GLU A 39 -6.91 -3.83 -5.24
C GLU A 39 -6.62 -4.50 -3.89
N GLN A 40 -5.90 -5.62 -3.92
CA GLN A 40 -5.58 -6.35 -2.69
C GLN A 40 -4.62 -5.56 -1.78
N VAL A 41 -3.64 -4.87 -2.36
CA VAL A 41 -2.74 -4.00 -1.59
C VAL A 41 -3.54 -2.95 -0.84
N CYS A 42 -4.48 -2.30 -1.53
CA CYS A 42 -5.30 -1.26 -0.92
C CYS A 42 -6.18 -1.81 0.20
N LYS A 43 -6.73 -3.01 0.02
CA LYS A 43 -7.50 -3.67 1.08
C LYS A 43 -6.63 -3.99 2.28
N ASN A 44 -5.40 -4.44 2.07
CA ASN A 44 -4.47 -4.75 3.15
C ASN A 44 -4.09 -3.49 3.92
N ILE A 45 -3.86 -2.38 3.23
CA ILE A 45 -3.57 -1.10 3.86
C ILE A 45 -4.77 -0.63 4.68
N LYS A 46 -5.97 -0.70 4.10
CA LYS A 46 -7.19 -0.29 4.80
C LYS A 46 -7.37 -1.07 6.09
N ALA A 47 -7.10 -2.37 6.07
CA ALA A 47 -7.22 -3.22 7.24
C ALA A 47 -6.24 -2.82 8.35
N ILE A 48 -4.97 -2.54 7.99
CA ILE A 48 -3.98 -2.16 8.99
C ILE A 48 -4.24 -0.76 9.55
N LEU A 49 -4.73 0.16 8.72
CA LEU A 49 -5.11 1.49 9.21
C LEU A 49 -6.27 1.41 10.18
N LYS A 50 -7.23 0.55 9.92
CA LYS A 50 -8.35 0.34 10.84
C LYS A 50 -7.88 -0.20 12.18
N LYS A 51 -6.93 -1.13 12.19
CA LYS A 51 -6.33 -1.63 13.44
C LYS A 51 -5.61 -0.51 14.21
N ALA A 52 -5.05 0.44 13.49
CA ALA A 52 -4.36 1.58 14.10
C ALA A 52 -5.32 2.72 14.46
N GLU A 53 -6.62 2.50 14.31
CA GLU A 53 -7.66 3.49 14.63
C GLU A 53 -7.58 4.74 13.76
N THR A 54 -7.24 4.57 12.50
CA THR A 54 -7.23 5.63 11.51
C THR A 54 -7.90 5.15 10.23
N SER A 55 -7.77 5.87 9.14
CA SER A 55 -8.46 5.52 7.89
C SER A 55 -7.69 6.01 6.67
N MET A 56 -8.15 5.59 5.49
CA MET A 56 -7.57 6.01 4.21
C MET A 56 -7.61 7.53 4.03
N ASP A 57 -8.62 8.20 4.59
CA ASP A 57 -8.74 9.66 4.50
C ASP A 57 -7.61 10.38 5.23
N ASN A 58 -7.01 9.72 6.18
CA ASN A 58 -5.96 10.29 7.00
C ASN A 58 -4.55 9.98 6.50
N VAL A 59 -4.44 9.32 5.36
CA VAL A 59 -3.15 9.07 4.72
C VAL A 59 -2.65 10.38 4.12
N VAL A 60 -1.44 10.80 4.53
CA VAL A 60 -0.86 12.08 4.09
C VAL A 60 0.19 11.89 3.01
N LYS A 61 0.81 10.72 2.95
CA LYS A 61 1.81 10.42 1.93
C LYS A 61 1.83 8.93 1.62
N THR A 62 2.02 8.62 0.35
CA THR A 62 2.28 7.25 -0.09
C THR A 62 3.56 7.19 -0.91
N THR A 63 4.22 6.04 -0.86
CA THR A 63 5.32 5.71 -1.76
C THR A 63 4.94 4.41 -2.43
N CYS A 64 4.86 4.43 -3.76
CA CYS A 64 4.42 3.30 -4.55
C CYS A 64 5.57 2.74 -5.36
N PHE A 65 5.73 1.43 -5.29
CA PHE A 65 6.78 0.72 -6.03
C PHE A 65 6.12 -0.20 -7.04
N LEU A 66 6.55 -0.11 -8.28
CA LEU A 66 6.05 -0.99 -9.35
C LEU A 66 7.20 -1.82 -9.88
N ARG A 67 6.91 -3.04 -10.28
CA ARG A 67 7.89 -3.88 -10.94
C ARG A 67 8.17 -3.38 -12.36
N ASP A 68 7.17 -2.77 -13.00
CA ASP A 68 7.30 -2.24 -14.35
C ASP A 68 6.41 -1.00 -14.49
N MET A 69 6.97 0.11 -14.96
CA MET A 69 6.21 1.35 -15.12
C MET A 69 5.14 1.28 -16.21
N LYS A 70 5.18 0.27 -17.08
CA LYS A 70 4.08 0.07 -18.04
C LYS A 70 2.76 -0.21 -17.34
N ASP A 71 2.80 -0.69 -16.09
CA ASP A 71 1.62 -0.97 -15.29
C ASP A 71 1.05 0.26 -14.59
N PHE A 72 1.75 1.40 -14.67
CA PHE A 72 1.34 2.60 -13.97
C PHE A 72 -0.10 3.06 -14.28
N PRO A 73 -0.55 3.11 -15.55
CA PRO A 73 -1.91 3.57 -15.83
C PRO A 73 -2.98 2.75 -15.12
N THR A 74 -2.86 1.43 -15.18
CA THR A 74 -3.83 0.52 -14.54
C THR A 74 -3.73 0.61 -13.03
N PHE A 75 -2.50 0.61 -12.50
CA PHE A 75 -2.26 0.78 -11.08
C PHE A 75 -2.91 2.06 -10.58
N ASN A 76 -2.70 3.16 -11.30
CA ASN A 76 -3.20 4.47 -10.89
C ASN A 76 -4.73 4.55 -10.87
N GLU A 77 -5.41 3.88 -11.80
CA GLU A 77 -6.86 3.83 -11.82
C GLU A 77 -7.42 3.19 -10.55
N VAL A 78 -6.83 2.06 -10.15
CA VAL A 78 -7.27 1.35 -8.95
C VAL A 78 -6.89 2.14 -7.69
N TYR A 79 -5.65 2.63 -7.65
CA TYR A 79 -5.15 3.44 -6.54
C TYR A 79 -6.07 4.63 -6.24
N ALA A 80 -6.47 5.36 -7.28
CA ALA A 80 -7.29 6.56 -7.12
C ALA A 80 -8.62 6.30 -6.43
N LYS A 81 -9.16 5.10 -6.57
CA LYS A 81 -10.44 4.72 -5.94
C LYS A 81 -10.31 4.57 -4.43
N HIS A 82 -9.11 4.29 -3.94
CA HIS A 82 -8.89 3.96 -2.54
C HIS A 82 -8.27 5.08 -1.71
N PHE A 83 -7.77 6.12 -2.34
CA PHE A 83 -7.12 7.24 -1.63
C PHE A 83 -7.84 8.56 -1.92
N PRO A 84 -9.04 8.74 -1.35
CA PRO A 84 -9.86 9.93 -1.63
C PRO A 84 -9.26 11.23 -1.11
N GLY A 85 -8.41 11.16 -0.10
CA GLY A 85 -7.74 12.32 0.48
C GLY A 85 -6.64 12.91 -0.41
N LYS A 86 -6.35 12.27 -1.54
CA LYS A 86 -5.31 12.68 -2.48
C LYS A 86 -3.98 12.98 -1.79
N PRO A 87 -3.40 11.99 -1.10
CA PRO A 87 -2.12 12.20 -0.41
C PRO A 87 -0.99 12.50 -1.38
N ALA A 88 0.05 13.15 -0.88
CA ALA A 88 1.27 13.31 -1.65
C ALA A 88 1.80 11.92 -2.02
N ARG A 89 2.34 11.76 -3.22
CA ARG A 89 2.75 10.45 -3.71
C ARG A 89 4.03 10.51 -4.52
N SER A 90 4.90 9.50 -4.29
CA SER A 90 6.00 9.18 -5.19
C SER A 90 5.73 7.79 -5.74
N CYS A 91 5.97 7.59 -7.03
CA CYS A 91 5.79 6.29 -7.66
C CYS A 91 6.90 6.04 -8.66
N PHE A 92 7.57 4.89 -8.52
CA PHE A 92 8.66 4.54 -9.43
C PHE A 92 8.81 3.03 -9.53
N ALA A 93 9.45 2.60 -10.61
CA ALA A 93 9.75 1.20 -10.81
C ALA A 93 10.99 0.81 -10.03
N VAL A 94 11.00 -0.42 -9.54
CA VAL A 94 12.15 -1.02 -8.87
C VAL A 94 12.53 -2.30 -9.59
N LYS A 95 13.71 -2.82 -9.30
CA LYS A 95 14.20 -4.01 -9.97
C LYS A 95 13.38 -5.25 -9.62
N ASP A 96 13.06 -5.42 -8.34
CA ASP A 96 12.35 -6.58 -7.83
C ASP A 96 11.50 -6.18 -6.63
N LEU A 97 10.44 -6.94 -6.39
CA LEU A 97 9.59 -6.80 -5.21
C LEU A 97 9.45 -8.16 -4.52
N PRO A 98 9.16 -8.16 -3.20
CA PRO A 98 9.00 -9.41 -2.45
C PRO A 98 7.94 -10.32 -3.07
N ALA A 99 8.20 -11.63 -3.04
CA ALA A 99 7.29 -12.67 -3.51
C ALA A 99 6.82 -12.49 -4.95
N GLY A 100 7.61 -11.83 -5.79
CA GLY A 100 7.24 -11.60 -7.19
C GLY A 100 6.09 -10.63 -7.36
N ALA A 101 5.81 -9.79 -6.37
CA ALA A 101 4.73 -8.82 -6.44
C ALA A 101 4.92 -7.85 -7.61
N LEU A 102 3.80 -7.39 -8.18
CA LEU A 102 3.83 -6.38 -9.24
C LEU A 102 3.79 -4.95 -8.67
N CYS A 103 3.35 -4.79 -7.44
CA CYS A 103 3.30 -3.48 -6.78
C CYS A 103 3.41 -3.61 -5.27
N GLU A 104 3.80 -2.51 -4.66
CA GLU A 104 3.90 -2.37 -3.21
C GLU A 104 3.60 -0.92 -2.85
N ILE A 105 2.89 -0.69 -1.75
CA ILE A 105 2.56 0.67 -1.30
C ILE A 105 2.94 0.82 0.17
N GLU A 106 3.64 1.91 0.46
CA GLU A 106 3.99 2.32 1.81
C GLU A 106 3.19 3.59 2.14
N VAL A 107 2.66 3.70 3.34
CA VAL A 107 1.85 4.87 3.71
C VAL A 107 2.29 5.51 5.00
N ILE A 108 2.06 6.81 5.09
CA ILE A 108 2.18 7.59 6.31
C ILE A 108 0.80 8.17 6.58
N ALA A 109 0.25 7.90 7.74
CA ALA A 109 -1.08 8.35 8.09
C ALA A 109 -1.11 8.99 9.47
N VAL A 110 -1.99 9.97 9.64
CA VAL A 110 -2.23 10.59 10.94
C VAL A 110 -3.50 10.02 11.54
N LYS A 111 -3.71 10.26 12.80
CA LYS A 111 -4.95 9.87 13.49
C LYS A 111 -5.98 10.97 13.50
#